data_3878800e948ac7275e313f14be3bb1e0
#
_entry.id   3878800e948ac7275e313f14be3bb1e0
#
_cell.length_a   1.000
_cell.length_b   1.000
_cell.length_c   1.000
_cell.angle_alpha   90.00
_cell.angle_beta   90.00
_cell.angle_gamma   90.00
#
_symmetry.space_group_name_H-M   'P 1'
#
loop_
_entity.id
_entity.type
_entity.pdbx_description
1 polymer ?
#
loop_
_entity_poly.entity_id
_entity_poly.type
_entity_poly.pdbx_seq_one_letter_code
_entity_poly.pdbx_strand_id
1 'polypeptide(L)'
;MKLGNLLILTTAALIAVGCVEQLAKNQAVVNASVLPSVNAEKPVNQALIAQNVAIRSGSFVSGEHKTQGGVRITTKAGKSILELGQSFKTSTSGPDLVVILHRADNVLASTQAPSYPLNKRDYVILAPLQKYSGNQSYTIPNNINLADYKSVAILCRKYNATFGAAKLNS
;
A
#
# COMPACT_ATOMS: atom_id res chain seq x y z
N MET A 1 -6.05 1.20 -53.67
CA MET A 1 -4.82 1.63 -54.34
C MET A 1 -4.15 2.63 -53.41
N LYS A 2 -3.06 2.42 -52.80
CA LYS A 2 -1.71 2.04 -53.10
C LYS A 2 -1.03 1.47 -51.85
N LEU A 3 -0.33 0.39 -52.01
CA LEU A 3 0.67 -0.20 -51.15
C LEU A 3 1.86 0.75 -50.94
N GLY A 4 2.47 0.64 -49.79
CA GLY A 4 3.79 1.16 -49.51
C GLY A 4 4.46 0.36 -48.39
N ASN A 5 5.02 -0.79 -48.80
CA ASN A 5 6.00 -1.55 -48.01
C ASN A 5 7.28 -0.73 -47.89
N LEU A 6 7.87 -0.64 -46.74
CA LEU A 6 9.32 -0.51 -46.63
C LEU A 6 9.86 -1.34 -45.46
N LEU A 7 10.43 -2.46 -45.86
CA LEU A 7 11.35 -3.30 -45.09
C LEU A 7 12.70 -2.59 -44.98
N ILE A 8 13.30 -2.49 -43.82
CA ILE A 8 14.75 -2.37 -43.69
C ILE A 8 15.23 -3.33 -42.63
N LEU A 9 16.08 -4.23 -43.08
CA LEU A 9 16.82 -5.29 -42.42
C LEU A 9 18.01 -4.78 -41.59
N THR A 10 18.32 -5.55 -40.56
CA THR A 10 19.63 -5.99 -40.05
C THR A 10 20.64 -4.96 -39.52
N THR A 11 21.14 -5.17 -38.30
CA THR A 11 22.44 -5.84 -38.07
C THR A 11 22.58 -6.29 -36.64
N ALA A 12 22.96 -7.57 -36.51
CA ALA A 12 23.45 -8.19 -35.30
C ALA A 12 24.90 -7.77 -35.03
N ALA A 13 25.28 -7.57 -33.80
CA ALA A 13 26.68 -7.63 -33.37
C ALA A 13 26.77 -8.39 -32.04
N LEU A 14 27.20 -9.63 -32.15
CA LEU A 14 27.78 -10.44 -31.10
C LEU A 14 29.20 -9.93 -30.80
N ILE A 15 29.53 -9.73 -29.52
CA ILE A 15 30.90 -9.84 -29.04
C ILE A 15 30.90 -10.64 -27.76
N ALA A 16 31.58 -11.76 -27.85
CA ALA A 16 31.84 -12.74 -26.81
C ALA A 16 33.19 -12.48 -26.12
N VAL A 17 33.31 -13.09 -24.96
CA VAL A 17 34.53 -13.67 -24.36
C VAL A 17 35.43 -12.76 -23.51
N GLY A 18 35.62 -13.24 -22.28
CA GLY A 18 36.71 -12.84 -21.38
C GLY A 18 36.61 -13.52 -20.04
N CYS A 19 36.79 -14.85 -19.99
CA CYS A 19 37.17 -15.58 -18.79
C CYS A 19 38.59 -15.20 -18.37
N VAL A 20 38.80 -14.90 -17.10
CA VAL A 20 40.12 -15.17 -16.46
C VAL A 20 39.87 -15.67 -15.03
N GLU A 21 40.05 -16.95 -14.87
CA GLU A 21 40.38 -17.60 -13.62
C GLU A 21 41.84 -17.25 -13.22
N GLN A 22 42.05 -16.90 -11.98
CA GLN A 22 43.36 -17.13 -11.37
C GLN A 22 43.21 -17.64 -9.94
N LEU A 23 43.45 -18.94 -9.82
CA LEU A 23 43.92 -19.56 -8.60
C LEU A 23 45.33 -19.08 -8.25
N ALA A 24 45.54 -18.69 -7.03
CA ALA A 24 46.86 -18.80 -6.40
C ALA A 24 46.71 -19.21 -4.95
N LYS A 25 47.06 -20.45 -4.71
CA LYS A 25 47.42 -21.00 -3.39
C LYS A 25 48.69 -20.31 -2.89
N ASN A 26 48.75 -19.98 -1.61
CA ASN A 26 49.95 -20.18 -0.83
C ASN A 26 49.65 -20.41 0.64
N GLN A 27 50.10 -21.54 1.11
CA GLN A 27 50.23 -21.92 2.53
C GLN A 27 51.56 -21.41 3.10
N ALA A 28 51.56 -21.12 4.39
CA ALA A 28 52.54 -21.50 5.42
C ALA A 28 52.43 -20.51 6.60
N VAL A 29 52.05 -20.93 7.71
CA VAL A 29 52.63 -21.65 8.86
C VAL A 29 53.26 -20.69 9.91
N VAL A 30 52.70 -20.87 11.13
CA VAL A 30 53.23 -20.79 12.51
C VAL A 30 53.53 -19.42 13.15
N ASN A 31 53.03 -19.17 14.26
CA ASN A 31 53.37 -19.29 15.66
C ASN A 31 52.77 -18.15 16.52
N ALA A 32 51.99 -18.56 17.42
CA ALA A 32 52.09 -18.49 18.90
C ALA A 32 52.24 -17.12 19.57
N SER A 33 51.31 -16.96 20.49
CA SER A 33 51.41 -16.26 21.77
C SER A 33 51.35 -14.72 21.73
N VAL A 34 50.28 -14.19 22.21
CA VAL A 34 50.11 -13.50 23.52
C VAL A 34 48.72 -12.92 23.60
N LEU A 35 47.91 -13.35 24.56
CA LEU A 35 46.76 -12.60 25.05
C LEU A 35 47.21 -11.31 25.74
N PRO A 36 46.49 -10.22 25.57
CA PRO A 36 45.73 -9.78 26.70
C PRO A 36 44.26 -9.54 26.37
N SER A 37 43.46 -10.00 27.26
CA SER A 37 42.08 -9.68 27.51
C SER A 37 41.80 -8.18 27.33
N VAL A 38 40.95 -7.86 26.33
CA VAL A 38 40.25 -6.58 26.30
C VAL A 38 38.82 -6.89 25.93
N ASN A 39 37.97 -6.68 26.93
CA ASN A 39 36.55 -6.40 26.89
C ASN A 39 35.82 -6.80 25.62
N ALA A 40 35.10 -7.91 25.71
CA ALA A 40 33.94 -8.15 24.91
C ALA A 40 32.97 -7.01 25.12
N GLU A 41 33.02 -5.99 24.30
CA GLU A 41 31.88 -5.15 24.04
C GLU A 41 30.83 -6.03 23.40
N LYS A 42 29.88 -6.39 24.23
CA LYS A 42 28.63 -7.02 23.87
C LYS A 42 28.13 -6.31 22.61
N PRO A 43 27.83 -7.03 21.50
CA PRO A 43 27.17 -6.37 20.38
C PRO A 43 25.86 -5.83 20.92
N VAL A 44 25.79 -4.52 20.98
CA VAL A 44 24.57 -3.79 21.33
C VAL A 44 23.54 -4.26 20.32
N ASN A 45 22.57 -4.93 20.84
CA ASN A 45 21.46 -5.58 20.18
C ASN A 45 20.72 -4.56 19.28
N GLN A 46 21.17 -4.39 18.04
CA GLN A 46 20.47 -3.61 17.00
C GLN A 46 19.14 -4.25 16.56
N ALA A 47 18.74 -5.32 17.24
CA ALA A 47 17.51 -6.07 16.95
C ALA A 47 16.25 -5.56 17.66
N LEU A 48 16.26 -4.43 18.34
CA LEU A 48 15.13 -3.98 19.16
C LEU A 48 14.46 -2.68 18.73
N ILE A 49 14.60 -2.28 17.47
CA ILE A 49 13.65 -1.33 16.89
C ILE A 49 13.03 -2.00 15.65
N ALA A 50 12.48 -3.16 15.78
CA ALA A 50 11.35 -3.56 14.97
C ALA A 50 10.20 -2.63 15.38
N GLN A 51 10.15 -1.45 14.74
CA GLN A 51 9.02 -0.56 14.91
C GLN A 51 7.80 -1.37 14.52
N ASN A 52 6.90 -1.63 15.46
CA ASN A 52 5.65 -2.32 15.20
C ASN A 52 4.89 -1.54 14.12
N VAL A 53 5.08 -1.94 12.87
CA VAL A 53 4.32 -1.43 11.74
C VAL A 53 3.13 -2.33 11.56
N ALA A 54 1.98 -1.88 12.00
CA ALA A 54 0.72 -2.56 11.71
C ALA A 54 0.25 -2.12 10.31
N ILE A 55 -0.05 -3.09 9.46
CA ILE A 55 -0.57 -2.85 8.11
C ILE A 55 -1.93 -3.53 8.00
N ARG A 56 -2.92 -2.76 7.53
CA ARG A 56 -4.23 -3.27 7.15
C ARG A 56 -4.52 -2.86 5.72
N SER A 57 -5.02 -3.77 4.89
CA SER A 57 -5.25 -3.48 3.47
C SER A 57 -6.51 -4.13 2.94
N GLY A 58 -7.01 -3.61 1.81
CA GLY A 58 -8.17 -4.13 1.14
C GLY A 58 -8.28 -3.67 -0.31
N SER A 59 -9.25 -4.24 -1.02
CA SER A 59 -9.59 -3.85 -2.39
C SER A 59 -11.02 -3.36 -2.44
N PHE A 60 -11.25 -2.28 -3.19
CA PHE A 60 -12.57 -1.72 -3.37
C PHE A 60 -13.46 -2.63 -4.20
N VAL A 61 -14.68 -2.80 -3.71
CA VAL A 61 -15.84 -3.34 -4.42
C VAL A 61 -16.77 -2.19 -4.75
N SER A 62 -17.31 -2.17 -5.95
CA SER A 62 -18.24 -1.14 -6.42
C SER A 62 -19.56 -1.20 -5.66
N GLY A 63 -20.03 -0.04 -5.21
CA GLY A 63 -21.38 0.18 -4.70
C GLY A 63 -22.28 0.79 -5.77
N GLU A 64 -22.80 1.99 -5.53
CA GLU A 64 -23.67 2.70 -6.50
C GLU A 64 -22.91 3.04 -7.78
N HIS A 65 -21.62 3.34 -7.69
CA HIS A 65 -20.77 3.67 -8.84
C HIS A 65 -19.54 2.76 -8.92
N LYS A 66 -19.03 2.60 -10.14
CA LYS A 66 -17.82 1.81 -10.36
C LYS A 66 -16.66 2.42 -9.55
N THR A 67 -16.18 1.65 -8.59
CA THR A 67 -15.03 1.98 -7.75
C THR A 67 -14.11 0.78 -7.67
N GLN A 68 -12.81 0.98 -7.82
CA GLN A 68 -11.81 -0.07 -7.86
C GLN A 68 -10.48 0.40 -7.27
N GLY A 69 -9.53 -0.53 -7.11
CA GLY A 69 -8.18 -0.29 -6.61
C GLY A 69 -8.02 -0.71 -5.16
N GLY A 70 -6.81 -0.54 -4.66
CA GLY A 70 -6.44 -0.94 -3.31
C GLY A 70 -6.45 0.22 -2.33
N VAL A 71 -6.65 -0.11 -1.06
CA VAL A 71 -6.46 0.78 0.09
C VAL A 71 -5.54 0.11 1.10
N ARG A 72 -4.72 0.91 1.77
CA ARG A 72 -3.83 0.47 2.84
C ARG A 72 -3.90 1.46 4.00
N ILE A 73 -3.87 0.95 5.22
CA ILE A 73 -3.62 1.73 6.43
C ILE A 73 -2.31 1.22 7.02
N THR A 74 -1.37 2.15 7.23
CA THR A 74 -0.09 1.88 7.88
C THR A 74 -0.03 2.64 9.19
N THR A 75 0.24 1.93 10.28
CA THR A 75 0.46 2.53 11.61
C THR A 75 1.91 2.32 11.99
N LYS A 76 2.63 3.41 12.24
CA LYS A 76 4.03 3.43 12.66
C LYS A 76 4.23 4.49 13.73
N ALA A 77 4.84 4.12 14.86
CA ALA A 77 5.11 5.04 15.98
C ALA A 77 3.87 5.86 16.39
N GLY A 78 2.70 5.21 16.46
CA GLY A 78 1.44 5.85 16.87
C GLY A 78 0.79 6.76 15.83
N LYS A 79 1.38 6.90 14.64
CA LYS A 79 0.80 7.65 13.52
C LYS A 79 0.20 6.70 12.50
N SER A 80 -1.02 6.96 12.08
CA SER A 80 -1.73 6.15 11.09
C SER A 80 -2.03 6.96 9.83
N ILE A 81 -1.76 6.36 8.68
CA ILE A 81 -2.00 6.95 7.36
C ILE A 81 -2.81 5.95 6.54
N LEU A 82 -3.88 6.44 5.93
CA LEU A 82 -4.64 5.72 4.92
C LEU A 82 -4.15 6.15 3.53
N GLU A 83 -3.84 5.18 2.69
CA GLU A 83 -3.40 5.39 1.32
C GLU A 83 -4.33 4.70 0.34
N LEU A 84 -4.81 5.42 -0.66
CA LEU A 84 -5.42 4.84 -1.86
C LEU A 84 -4.32 4.62 -2.90
N GLY A 85 -4.26 3.42 -3.47
CA GLY A 85 -3.17 3.01 -4.35
C GLY A 85 -3.28 3.59 -5.77
N GLN A 86 -2.25 3.37 -6.59
CA GLN A 86 -2.17 3.86 -7.98
C GLN A 86 -3.35 3.41 -8.85
N SER A 87 -3.86 2.19 -8.61
CA SER A 87 -5.01 1.63 -9.33
C SER A 87 -6.37 2.14 -8.84
N PHE A 88 -6.39 2.99 -7.79
CA PHE A 88 -7.65 3.55 -7.31
C PHE A 88 -8.32 4.37 -8.39
N LYS A 89 -9.63 4.15 -8.55
CA LYS A 89 -10.48 4.92 -9.46
C LYS A 89 -11.93 4.84 -8.99
N THR A 90 -12.62 5.99 -8.98
CA THR A 90 -14.05 6.08 -8.72
C THR A 90 -14.72 7.02 -9.72
N SER A 91 -16.05 7.14 -9.65
CA SER A 91 -16.82 8.03 -10.52
C SER A 91 -16.63 9.50 -10.14
N THR A 92 -16.69 10.37 -11.14
CA THR A 92 -16.70 11.83 -10.97
C THR A 92 -18.09 12.40 -10.74
N SER A 93 -19.14 11.56 -10.75
CA SER A 93 -20.55 12.01 -10.66
C SER A 93 -20.96 12.52 -9.27
N GLY A 94 -20.15 12.24 -8.24
CA GLY A 94 -20.46 12.65 -6.88
C GLY A 94 -20.00 14.06 -6.57
N PRO A 95 -20.91 14.99 -6.22
CA PRO A 95 -20.53 16.38 -5.96
C PRO A 95 -19.84 16.59 -4.60
N ASP A 96 -19.90 15.61 -3.70
CA ASP A 96 -19.37 15.72 -2.34
C ASP A 96 -18.85 14.35 -1.86
N LEU A 97 -17.79 13.86 -2.49
CA LEU A 97 -17.16 12.60 -2.12
C LEU A 97 -16.20 12.76 -0.96
N VAL A 98 -16.31 11.84 -0.01
CA VAL A 98 -15.43 11.75 1.15
C VAL A 98 -14.89 10.34 1.33
N VAL A 99 -13.72 10.25 1.95
CA VAL A 99 -13.15 8.99 2.46
C VAL A 99 -13.60 8.80 3.90
N ILE A 100 -14.17 7.63 4.20
CA ILE A 100 -14.67 7.29 5.53
C ILE A 100 -14.04 5.98 6.04
N LEU A 101 -13.97 5.84 7.35
CA LEU A 101 -13.79 4.56 8.04
C LEU A 101 -15.15 4.08 8.54
N HIS A 102 -15.47 2.81 8.33
CA HIS A 102 -16.77 2.22 8.70
C HIS A 102 -16.60 1.01 9.62
N ARG A 103 -17.54 0.83 10.57
CA ARG A 103 -17.49 -0.23 11.60
C ARG A 103 -17.74 -1.62 11.04
N ALA A 104 -18.66 -1.77 10.09
CA ALA A 104 -18.91 -3.05 9.44
C ALA A 104 -17.74 -3.45 8.53
N ASP A 105 -17.43 -4.73 8.47
CA ASP A 105 -16.42 -5.28 7.55
C ASP A 105 -16.94 -5.38 6.11
N ASN A 106 -18.23 -5.61 5.93
CA ASN A 106 -18.90 -5.59 4.63
C ASN A 106 -19.96 -4.48 4.60
N VAL A 107 -19.54 -3.28 4.21
CA VAL A 107 -20.40 -2.09 4.16
C VAL A 107 -21.59 -2.30 3.26
N LEU A 108 -21.36 -2.81 2.03
CA LEU A 108 -22.42 -2.92 1.02
C LEU A 108 -23.48 -3.95 1.41
N ALA A 109 -23.10 -5.03 2.12
CA ALA A 109 -24.03 -6.01 2.63
C ALA A 109 -24.81 -5.55 3.87
N SER A 110 -24.33 -4.50 4.55
CA SER A 110 -25.03 -3.94 5.72
C SER A 110 -26.11 -2.92 5.36
N THR A 111 -26.35 -2.66 4.07
CA THR A 111 -27.28 -1.66 3.57
C THR A 111 -27.90 -2.11 2.25
N GLN A 112 -28.70 -1.27 1.59
CA GLN A 112 -29.49 -1.66 0.41
C GLN A 112 -29.08 -0.92 -0.86
N ALA A 113 -28.98 -1.68 -1.96
CA ALA A 113 -28.85 -1.12 -3.31
C ALA A 113 -30.10 -0.28 -3.68
N PRO A 114 -29.96 0.68 -4.62
CA PRO A 114 -28.77 0.98 -5.41
C PRO A 114 -27.78 1.94 -4.71
N SER A 115 -28.26 2.81 -3.82
CA SER A 115 -27.43 3.88 -3.26
C SER A 115 -26.57 3.46 -2.05
N TYR A 116 -26.86 2.33 -1.43
CA TYR A 116 -26.17 1.84 -0.24
C TYR A 116 -26.00 2.92 0.84
N PRO A 117 -27.12 3.47 1.37
CA PRO A 117 -27.09 4.56 2.34
C PRO A 117 -26.54 4.10 3.68
N LEU A 118 -25.77 4.97 4.36
CA LEU A 118 -25.11 4.65 5.61
C LEU A 118 -25.73 5.39 6.79
N ASN A 119 -25.73 4.75 7.96
CA ASN A 119 -26.07 5.40 9.22
C ASN A 119 -24.85 6.18 9.73
N LYS A 120 -25.04 7.46 10.10
CA LYS A 120 -23.97 8.34 10.60
C LYS A 120 -23.26 7.82 11.86
N ARG A 121 -23.87 6.91 12.63
CA ARG A 121 -23.27 6.31 13.83
C ARG A 121 -22.22 5.23 13.51
N ASP A 122 -22.23 4.71 12.27
CA ASP A 122 -21.43 3.54 11.90
C ASP A 122 -20.13 3.92 11.19
N TYR A 123 -19.89 5.20 10.95
CA TYR A 123 -18.68 5.65 10.28
C TYR A 123 -18.13 6.97 10.82
N VAL A 124 -16.88 7.24 10.49
CA VAL A 124 -16.23 8.54 10.68
C VAL A 124 -15.68 9.03 9.33
N ILE A 125 -15.86 10.33 9.08
CA ILE A 125 -15.30 10.97 7.88
C ILE A 125 -13.84 11.31 8.18
N LEU A 126 -12.92 10.87 7.32
CA LEU A 126 -11.52 11.25 7.40
C LEU A 126 -11.27 12.60 6.70
N ALA A 127 -11.68 12.70 5.45
CA ALA A 127 -11.46 13.90 4.64
C ALA A 127 -12.29 13.89 3.36
N PRO A 128 -12.43 15.04 2.65
CA PRO A 128 -12.86 15.06 1.26
C PRO A 128 -11.94 14.24 0.36
N LEU A 129 -12.51 13.58 -0.64
CA LEU A 129 -11.73 12.86 -1.64
C LEU A 129 -10.90 13.85 -2.46
N GLN A 130 -9.59 13.70 -2.48
CA GLN A 130 -8.67 14.64 -3.15
C GLN A 130 -8.69 14.49 -4.67
N LYS A 131 -8.75 13.23 -5.15
CA LYS A 131 -8.73 12.87 -6.57
C LYS A 131 -9.65 11.69 -6.84
N TYR A 132 -10.23 11.64 -8.03
CA TYR A 132 -11.08 10.51 -8.44
C TYR A 132 -10.27 9.27 -8.90
N SER A 133 -8.95 9.41 -9.03
CA SER A 133 -8.06 8.30 -9.40
C SER A 133 -6.63 8.52 -8.94
N GLY A 134 -5.86 7.41 -8.84
CA GLY A 134 -4.44 7.41 -8.52
C GLY A 134 -4.12 7.52 -7.03
N ASN A 135 -2.82 7.60 -6.74
CA ASN A 135 -2.33 7.67 -5.36
C ASN A 135 -2.78 8.92 -4.63
N GLN A 136 -3.26 8.73 -3.42
CA GLN A 136 -3.55 9.81 -2.47
C GLN A 136 -3.52 9.28 -1.04
N SER A 137 -3.23 10.14 -0.08
CA SER A 137 -3.06 9.74 1.31
C SER A 137 -3.82 10.67 2.27
N TYR A 138 -4.22 10.11 3.40
CA TYR A 138 -5.00 10.78 4.44
C TYR A 138 -4.44 10.44 5.81
N THR A 139 -4.10 11.43 6.60
CA THR A 139 -3.73 11.22 8.00
C THR A 139 -4.96 10.84 8.79
N ILE A 140 -4.86 9.77 9.59
CA ILE A 140 -5.92 9.37 10.50
C ILE A 140 -5.64 10.04 11.85
N PRO A 141 -6.55 10.87 12.37
CA PRO A 141 -6.39 11.51 13.67
C PRO A 141 -6.23 10.49 14.81
N ASN A 142 -5.35 10.80 15.77
CA ASN A 142 -5.04 9.89 16.89
C ASN A 142 -6.22 9.61 17.84
N ASN A 143 -7.25 10.45 17.83
CA ASN A 143 -8.48 10.23 18.60
C ASN A 143 -9.42 9.20 17.96
N ILE A 144 -9.09 8.68 16.76
CA ILE A 144 -9.84 7.61 16.12
C ILE A 144 -9.22 6.27 16.51
N ASN A 145 -9.97 5.45 17.24
CA ASN A 145 -9.56 4.08 17.54
C ASN A 145 -9.78 3.18 16.31
N LEU A 146 -8.70 2.86 15.58
CA LEU A 146 -8.76 2.05 14.35
C LEU A 146 -9.31 0.63 14.57
N ALA A 147 -9.25 0.09 15.78
CA ALA A 147 -9.80 -1.24 16.07
C ALA A 147 -11.33 -1.31 15.90
N ASP A 148 -12.01 -0.16 16.03
CA ASP A 148 -13.45 -0.06 15.86
C ASP A 148 -13.92 -0.08 14.40
N TYR A 149 -13.01 0.11 13.46
CA TYR A 149 -13.31 0.26 12.03
C TYR A 149 -12.70 -0.88 11.23
N LYS A 150 -13.53 -1.53 10.41
CA LYS A 150 -13.17 -2.75 9.68
C LYS A 150 -13.11 -2.55 8.18
N SER A 151 -13.53 -1.39 7.70
CA SER A 151 -13.56 -1.08 6.28
C SER A 151 -13.35 0.41 5.99
N VAL A 152 -13.06 0.70 4.72
CA VAL A 152 -12.97 2.04 4.13
C VAL A 152 -14.03 2.15 3.06
N ALA A 153 -14.69 3.30 2.94
CA ALA A 153 -15.60 3.54 1.85
C ALA A 153 -15.44 4.95 1.25
N ILE A 154 -15.87 5.09 0.00
CA ILE A 154 -16.05 6.36 -0.68
C ILE A 154 -17.55 6.68 -0.63
N LEU A 155 -17.90 7.74 0.07
CA LEU A 155 -19.28 8.15 0.32
C LEU A 155 -19.55 9.51 -0.30
N CYS A 156 -20.63 9.63 -1.05
CA CYS A 156 -21.20 10.92 -1.42
C CYS A 156 -22.12 11.42 -0.28
N ARG A 157 -21.65 12.41 0.50
CA ARG A 157 -22.40 12.92 1.65
C ARG A 157 -23.74 13.54 1.25
N LYS A 158 -23.75 14.25 0.12
CA LYS A 158 -24.95 14.98 -0.34
C LYS A 158 -26.15 14.05 -0.54
N TYR A 159 -25.88 12.84 -1.05
CA TYR A 159 -26.95 11.88 -1.39
C TYR A 159 -26.98 10.68 -0.44
N ASN A 160 -26.07 10.62 0.54
CA ASN A 160 -25.84 9.44 1.37
C ASN A 160 -25.71 8.17 0.53
N ALA A 161 -24.82 8.22 -0.47
CA ALA A 161 -24.66 7.16 -1.45
C ALA A 161 -23.22 6.62 -1.40
N THR A 162 -23.07 5.30 -1.18
CA THR A 162 -21.77 4.65 -1.11
C THR A 162 -21.30 4.25 -2.49
N PHE A 163 -20.27 4.90 -3.01
CA PHE A 163 -19.71 4.66 -4.33
C PHE A 163 -18.95 3.34 -4.40
N GLY A 164 -18.26 2.99 -3.33
CA GLY A 164 -17.59 1.72 -3.17
C GLY A 164 -17.00 1.57 -1.77
N ALA A 165 -16.72 0.33 -1.40
CA ALA A 165 -16.16 0.00 -0.09
C ALA A 165 -15.09 -1.09 -0.18
N ALA A 166 -14.15 -1.09 0.76
CA ALA A 166 -13.07 -2.06 0.88
C ALA A 166 -13.01 -2.58 2.31
N LYS A 167 -13.12 -3.90 2.49
CA LYS A 167 -12.84 -4.56 3.76
C LYS A 167 -11.34 -4.48 4.04
N LEU A 168 -10.97 -4.18 5.27
CA LEU A 168 -9.58 -4.14 5.74
C LEU A 168 -9.21 -5.48 6.37
N ASN A 169 -8.19 -6.11 5.82
CA ASN A 169 -7.57 -7.33 6.35
C ASN A 169 -6.19 -6.98 6.93
N SER A 170 -5.83 -7.64 8.02
CA SER A 170 -4.51 -7.55 8.68
C SER A 170 -3.55 -8.53 8.05
#